data_f29035ff741e8d84288b265bf6c556ed
#
_entry.id   f29035ff741e8d84288b265bf6c556ed
#
_cell.length_a   1.000
_cell.length_b   1.000
_cell.length_c   1.000
_cell.angle_alpha   90.00
_cell.angle_beta   90.00
_cell.angle_gamma   90.00
#
_symmetry.space_group_name_H-M   'P 1'
#
loop_
_entity.id
_entity.type
_entity.pdbx_description
1 polymer ?
#
loop_
_entity_poly.entity_id
_entity_poly.type
_entity_poly.pdbx_seq_one_letter_code
_entity_poly.pdbx_strand_id
1 'polypeptide(L)'
;MPGAPAPYDSSSYPVDYLNSIAPQQRANTINKFAVFGMIFAVIAIALFAIVMMVAGSGAPNFTTQAKTAQGRLLTLQKVVDTQQKHLTDNNLRATNTTLSAALTSMNSDLKEIMKKNAIKSSETTLGVEKKYGETLNAKLDDAYLTGTLDRSYASEMTYQLALLKTQLKRLKIQSDSKSVTEFYDKNITSIDFVSKQLTEFAGSK
;
A
#
# COMPACT_ATOMS: atom_id res chain seq x y z
N MET A 1 -68.07 17.96 -54.85
CA MET A 1 -66.98 18.50 -54.01
C MET A 1 -66.42 17.34 -53.16
N PRO A 2 -65.20 16.89 -53.33
CA PRO A 2 -64.65 15.83 -52.54
C PRO A 2 -64.08 16.40 -51.24
N GLY A 3 -64.37 15.71 -50.15
CA GLY A 3 -63.98 16.08 -48.79
C GLY A 3 -62.44 16.03 -48.56
N ALA A 4 -61.97 16.94 -47.70
CA ALA A 4 -60.61 17.04 -47.29
C ALA A 4 -60.17 15.81 -46.47
N PRO A 5 -58.92 15.35 -46.61
CA PRO A 5 -58.41 14.25 -45.79
C PRO A 5 -58.17 14.70 -44.35
N ALA A 6 -58.48 13.82 -43.43
CA ALA A 6 -58.29 14.01 -41.99
C ALA A 6 -56.83 14.17 -41.63
N PRO A 7 -56.45 14.94 -40.58
CA PRO A 7 -55.09 15.11 -40.15
C PRO A 7 -54.53 13.81 -39.55
N TYR A 8 -53.31 13.44 -39.93
CA TYR A 8 -52.57 12.32 -39.36
C TYR A 8 -52.26 12.60 -37.89
N ASP A 9 -52.76 11.76 -37.06
CA ASP A 9 -52.47 11.73 -35.60
C ASP A 9 -51.03 11.21 -35.44
N SER A 10 -50.11 12.09 -35.07
CA SER A 10 -48.69 11.82 -34.89
C SER A 10 -48.34 11.43 -33.43
N SER A 11 -49.29 10.84 -32.72
CA SER A 11 -49.07 10.43 -31.35
C SER A 11 -49.24 8.92 -31.18
N SER A 12 -48.19 8.18 -31.29
CA SER A 12 -47.86 7.02 -30.44
C SER A 12 -46.88 6.07 -31.16
N TYR A 13 -45.66 6.46 -31.21
CA TYR A 13 -44.63 5.42 -31.21
C TYR A 13 -44.52 4.91 -29.78
N PRO A 14 -44.77 3.62 -29.53
CA PRO A 14 -44.73 3.12 -28.16
C PRO A 14 -43.31 3.20 -27.67
N VAL A 15 -43.05 4.06 -26.68
CA VAL A 15 -41.75 4.21 -25.97
C VAL A 15 -41.32 2.87 -25.39
N ASP A 16 -42.27 1.96 -25.14
CA ASP A 16 -42.01 0.58 -24.72
C ASP A 16 -41.23 -0.26 -25.72
N TYR A 17 -41.31 0.01 -27.04
CA TYR A 17 -40.51 -0.71 -28.03
C TYR A 17 -39.03 -0.36 -27.96
N LEU A 18 -38.67 0.87 -27.68
CA LEU A 18 -37.28 1.31 -27.52
C LEU A 18 -36.68 0.74 -26.23
N ASN A 19 -37.46 0.56 -25.17
CA ASN A 19 -37.01 -0.08 -23.95
C ASN A 19 -36.76 -1.59 -24.07
N SER A 20 -37.43 -2.26 -25.06
CA SER A 20 -37.26 -3.70 -25.27
C SER A 20 -36.03 -4.06 -26.10
N ILE A 21 -35.51 -3.12 -26.92
CA ILE A 21 -34.33 -3.32 -27.79
C ILE A 21 -33.06 -2.65 -27.22
N ALA A 22 -33.21 -1.76 -26.26
CA ALA A 22 -32.03 -1.25 -25.56
C ALA A 22 -31.41 -2.41 -24.74
N PRO A 23 -30.14 -2.77 -24.97
CA PRO A 23 -29.51 -3.75 -24.10
C PRO A 23 -29.61 -3.20 -22.70
N GLN A 24 -30.31 -3.93 -21.81
CA GLN A 24 -30.32 -3.59 -20.40
C GLN A 24 -28.87 -3.59 -19.96
N GLN A 25 -28.28 -2.41 -19.82
CA GLN A 25 -27.06 -2.26 -19.06
C GLN A 25 -27.37 -2.81 -17.67
N ARG A 26 -27.00 -4.08 -17.47
CA ARG A 26 -26.83 -4.60 -16.11
C ARG A 26 -25.83 -3.64 -15.48
N ALA A 27 -26.35 -2.69 -14.71
CA ALA A 27 -25.53 -1.93 -13.79
C ALA A 27 -24.84 -2.98 -12.93
N ASN A 28 -23.62 -3.28 -13.29
CA ASN A 28 -22.70 -4.06 -12.47
C ASN A 28 -22.43 -3.14 -11.28
N THR A 29 -23.40 -3.05 -10.37
CA THR A 29 -23.22 -2.45 -9.07
C THR A 29 -22.21 -3.36 -8.39
N ILE A 30 -20.93 -3.14 -8.72
CA ILE A 30 -19.83 -3.66 -7.93
C ILE A 30 -20.16 -3.18 -6.53
N ASN A 31 -20.65 -4.12 -5.73
CA ASN A 31 -21.13 -3.84 -4.39
C ASN A 31 -19.95 -3.22 -3.66
N LYS A 32 -20.00 -1.90 -3.39
CA LYS A 32 -18.88 -1.16 -2.77
C LYS A 32 -18.42 -1.87 -1.49
N PHE A 33 -19.37 -2.55 -0.82
CA PHE A 33 -19.10 -3.42 0.33
C PHE A 33 -18.29 -4.67 -0.03
N ALA A 34 -18.46 -5.26 -1.23
CA ALA A 34 -17.64 -6.40 -1.66
C ALA A 34 -16.18 -5.97 -1.96
N VAL A 35 -15.98 -4.79 -2.53
CA VAL A 35 -14.63 -4.24 -2.76
C VAL A 35 -13.96 -3.87 -1.43
N PHE A 36 -14.69 -3.23 -0.51
CA PHE A 36 -14.21 -2.98 0.85
C PHE A 36 -13.93 -4.28 1.61
N GLY A 37 -14.81 -5.29 1.48
CA GLY A 37 -14.62 -6.61 2.08
C GLY A 37 -13.39 -7.33 1.55
N MET A 38 -13.10 -7.23 0.26
CA MET A 38 -11.92 -7.84 -0.35
C MET A 38 -10.63 -7.14 0.11
N ILE A 39 -10.64 -5.81 0.24
CA ILE A 39 -9.51 -5.03 0.79
C ILE A 39 -9.28 -5.41 2.26
N PHE A 40 -10.35 -5.53 3.06
CA PHE A 40 -10.26 -5.96 4.46
C PHE A 40 -9.75 -7.40 4.59
N ALA A 41 -10.16 -8.31 3.70
CA ALA A 41 -9.70 -9.69 3.70
C ALA A 41 -8.18 -9.79 3.41
N VAL A 42 -7.67 -9.02 2.45
CA VAL A 42 -6.23 -8.98 2.13
C VAL A 42 -5.42 -8.41 3.31
N ILE A 43 -5.93 -7.38 3.97
CA ILE A 43 -5.31 -6.80 5.18
C ILE A 43 -5.35 -7.81 6.34
N ALA A 44 -6.48 -8.50 6.52
CA ALA A 44 -6.62 -9.52 7.56
C ALA A 44 -5.69 -10.73 7.32
N ILE A 45 -5.52 -11.17 6.06
CA ILE A 45 -4.59 -12.24 5.71
C ILE A 45 -3.14 -11.82 5.95
N ALA A 46 -2.77 -10.59 5.62
CA ALA A 46 -1.42 -10.07 5.89
C ALA A 46 -1.15 -9.95 7.39
N LEU A 47 -2.13 -9.48 8.17
CA LEU A 47 -2.04 -9.44 9.64
C LEU A 47 -2.03 -10.85 10.25
N PHE A 48 -2.82 -11.77 9.71
CA PHE A 48 -2.87 -13.17 10.17
C PHE A 48 -1.56 -13.91 9.85
N ALA A 49 -0.94 -13.69 8.70
CA ALA A 49 0.37 -14.25 8.38
C ALA A 49 1.47 -13.74 9.33
N ILE A 50 1.40 -12.45 9.72
CA ILE A 50 2.31 -11.87 10.74
C ILE A 50 2.04 -12.49 12.12
N VAL A 51 0.78 -12.71 12.48
CA VAL A 51 0.38 -13.33 13.74
C VAL A 51 0.77 -14.82 13.78
N MET A 52 0.59 -15.57 12.68
CA MET A 52 0.96 -16.99 12.61
C MET A 52 2.48 -17.21 12.62
N MET A 53 3.29 -16.29 12.05
CA MET A 53 4.75 -16.32 12.26
C MET A 53 5.14 -16.09 13.74
N VAL A 54 4.31 -15.38 14.49
CA VAL A 54 4.55 -15.09 15.90
C VAL A 54 4.03 -16.22 16.81
N ALA A 55 2.95 -16.90 16.41
CA ALA A 55 2.29 -17.93 17.24
C ALA A 55 2.91 -19.34 17.12
N GLY A 56 3.70 -19.59 16.09
CA GLY A 56 4.27 -20.93 15.80
C GLY A 56 5.66 -21.21 16.37
N SER A 57 6.34 -20.22 16.91
CA SER A 57 7.65 -20.38 17.58
C SER A 57 7.72 -19.38 18.71
N GLY A 58 8.19 -19.80 19.88
CA GLY A 58 8.32 -18.93 21.08
C GLY A 58 8.71 -17.49 20.75
N ALA A 59 8.54 -16.56 21.67
CA ALA A 59 8.66 -15.11 21.44
C ALA A 59 9.74 -14.76 20.38
N PRO A 60 9.41 -14.04 19.30
CA PRO A 60 10.35 -13.81 18.21
C PRO A 60 11.59 -13.11 18.77
N ASN A 61 12.72 -13.77 18.65
CA ASN A 61 14.01 -13.28 19.15
C ASN A 61 14.52 -12.12 18.28
N PHE A 62 15.50 -11.38 18.79
CA PHE A 62 16.15 -10.28 18.09
C PHE A 62 16.57 -10.63 16.65
N THR A 63 17.14 -11.81 16.44
CA THR A 63 17.57 -12.30 15.13
C THR A 63 16.42 -12.35 14.11
N THR A 64 15.27 -12.90 14.52
CA THR A 64 14.09 -12.97 13.64
C THR A 64 13.53 -11.59 13.35
N GLN A 65 13.46 -10.71 14.35
CA GLN A 65 13.00 -9.33 14.15
C GLN A 65 13.93 -8.54 13.22
N ALA A 66 15.25 -8.70 13.35
CA ALA A 66 16.22 -8.03 12.48
C ALA A 66 16.09 -8.47 11.02
N LYS A 67 15.94 -9.78 10.76
CA LYS A 67 15.73 -10.32 9.41
C LYS A 67 14.43 -9.81 8.79
N THR A 68 13.35 -9.79 9.56
CA THR A 68 12.03 -9.31 9.09
C THR A 68 12.08 -7.81 8.80
N ALA A 69 12.69 -7.01 9.68
CA ALA A 69 12.86 -5.58 9.46
C ALA A 69 13.71 -5.29 8.22
N GLN A 70 14.81 -6.04 8.01
CA GLN A 70 15.63 -5.91 6.80
C GLN A 70 14.84 -6.22 5.53
N GLY A 71 14.10 -7.33 5.52
CA GLY A 71 13.25 -7.70 4.38
C GLY A 71 12.23 -6.61 4.06
N ARG A 72 11.56 -6.07 5.09
CA ARG A 72 10.59 -4.98 4.94
C ARG A 72 11.23 -3.71 4.38
N LEU A 73 12.39 -3.29 4.90
CA LEU A 73 13.11 -2.12 4.40
C LEU A 73 13.46 -2.25 2.92
N LEU A 74 14.01 -3.39 2.50
CA LEU A 74 14.35 -3.66 1.10
C LEU A 74 13.13 -3.66 0.19
N THR A 75 12.02 -4.24 0.67
CA THR A 75 10.76 -4.28 -0.08
C THR A 75 10.16 -2.89 -0.25
N LEU A 76 10.07 -2.11 0.83
CA LEU A 76 9.56 -0.74 0.75
C LEU A 76 10.44 0.15 -0.12
N GLN A 77 11.76 0.04 -0.03
CA GLN A 77 12.68 0.77 -0.90
C GLN A 77 12.40 0.48 -2.37
N LYS A 78 12.26 -0.80 -2.73
CA LYS A 78 11.93 -1.18 -4.11
C LYS A 78 10.60 -0.60 -4.58
N VAL A 79 9.55 -0.62 -3.74
CA VAL A 79 8.23 -0.02 -4.07
C VAL A 79 8.36 1.48 -4.29
N VAL A 80 9.02 2.18 -3.36
CA VAL A 80 9.27 3.63 -3.41
C VAL A 80 10.00 4.01 -4.70
N ASP A 81 11.07 3.29 -5.05
CA ASP A 81 11.86 3.55 -6.26
C ASP A 81 11.07 3.23 -7.54
N THR A 82 10.25 2.17 -7.53
CA THR A 82 9.40 1.81 -8.67
C THR A 82 8.35 2.87 -8.94
N GLN A 83 7.69 3.38 -7.90
CA GLN A 83 6.58 4.32 -8.05
C GLN A 83 7.03 5.77 -8.29
N GLN A 84 8.29 6.13 -8.02
CA GLN A 84 8.81 7.50 -8.19
C GLN A 84 8.50 8.11 -9.56
N LYS A 85 8.63 7.32 -10.62
CA LYS A 85 8.41 7.79 -12.01
C LYS A 85 6.93 7.98 -12.37
N HIS A 86 6.02 7.40 -11.61
CA HIS A 86 4.58 7.42 -11.85
C HIS A 86 3.86 8.49 -11.04
N LEU A 87 4.47 8.99 -9.95
CA LEU A 87 3.92 10.09 -9.16
C LEU A 87 3.88 11.38 -9.99
N THR A 88 2.78 12.12 -9.91
CA THR A 88 2.56 13.34 -10.69
C THR A 88 2.73 14.61 -9.89
N ASP A 89 2.37 14.59 -8.60
CA ASP A 89 2.52 15.75 -7.70
C ASP A 89 3.98 15.97 -7.28
N ASN A 90 4.48 17.18 -7.44
CA ASN A 90 5.88 17.52 -7.15
C ASN A 90 6.24 17.41 -5.67
N ASN A 91 5.33 17.76 -4.76
CA ASN A 91 5.56 17.66 -3.31
C ASN A 91 5.62 16.18 -2.89
N LEU A 92 4.73 15.37 -3.45
CA LEU A 92 4.73 13.93 -3.20
C LEU A 92 6.00 13.26 -3.75
N ARG A 93 6.46 13.67 -4.94
CA ARG A 93 7.75 13.20 -5.51
C ARG A 93 8.94 13.57 -4.63
N ALA A 94 8.98 14.79 -4.08
CA ALA A 94 10.01 15.23 -3.15
C ALA A 94 9.96 14.42 -1.84
N THR A 95 8.75 14.21 -1.30
CA THR A 95 8.53 13.35 -0.12
C THR A 95 8.99 11.91 -0.39
N ASN A 96 8.68 11.37 -1.58
CA ASN A 96 9.13 10.03 -1.98
C ASN A 96 10.66 9.93 -2.07
N THR A 97 11.33 10.93 -2.62
CA THR A 97 12.81 10.99 -2.64
C THR A 97 13.39 10.99 -1.22
N THR A 98 12.78 11.76 -0.30
CA THR A 98 13.18 11.78 1.10
C THR A 98 12.97 10.41 1.76
N LEU A 99 11.85 9.74 1.45
CA LEU A 99 11.55 8.39 1.94
C LEU A 99 12.57 7.37 1.41
N SER A 100 12.89 7.39 0.11
CA SER A 100 13.90 6.49 -0.48
C SER A 100 15.25 6.65 0.22
N ALA A 101 15.71 7.88 0.44
CA ALA A 101 16.96 8.16 1.14
C ALA A 101 16.92 7.65 2.60
N ALA A 102 15.81 7.87 3.31
CA ALA A 102 15.63 7.38 4.66
C ALA A 102 15.67 5.85 4.74
N LEU A 103 14.94 5.14 3.87
CA LEU A 103 14.93 3.68 3.82
C LEU A 103 16.32 3.11 3.48
N THR A 104 17.05 3.76 2.58
CA THR A 104 18.44 3.38 2.24
C THR A 104 19.36 3.50 3.46
N SER A 105 19.31 4.63 4.17
CA SER A 105 20.07 4.83 5.41
C SER A 105 19.71 3.80 6.48
N MET A 106 18.40 3.57 6.72
CA MET A 106 17.93 2.58 7.68
C MET A 106 18.43 1.17 7.36
N ASN A 107 18.38 0.77 6.07
CA ASN A 107 18.85 -0.54 5.65
C ASN A 107 20.36 -0.69 5.83
N SER A 108 21.15 0.35 5.57
CA SER A 108 22.60 0.37 5.82
C SER A 108 22.91 0.23 7.30
N ASP A 109 22.28 1.03 8.16
CA ASP A 109 22.47 0.99 9.61
C ASP A 109 22.07 -0.38 10.20
N LEU A 110 20.94 -0.94 9.74
CA LEU A 110 20.50 -2.27 10.18
C LEU A 110 21.44 -3.38 9.75
N LYS A 111 22.00 -3.31 8.54
CA LYS A 111 23.01 -4.26 8.06
C LYS A 111 24.25 -4.25 8.96
N GLU A 112 24.71 -3.08 9.40
CA GLU A 112 25.86 -2.99 10.32
C GLU A 112 25.52 -3.63 11.68
N ILE A 113 24.32 -3.41 12.21
CA ILE A 113 23.87 -4.05 13.44
C ILE A 113 23.81 -5.57 13.27
N MET A 114 23.23 -6.05 12.15
CA MET A 114 23.14 -7.48 11.86
C MET A 114 24.54 -8.11 11.74
N LYS A 115 25.48 -7.43 11.07
CA LYS A 115 26.87 -7.88 10.93
C LYS A 115 27.56 -8.02 12.30
N LYS A 116 27.43 -7.02 13.17
CA LYS A 116 27.98 -7.04 14.53
C LYS A 116 27.44 -8.19 15.38
N ASN A 117 26.19 -8.62 15.11
CA ASN A 117 25.52 -9.72 15.82
C ASN A 117 25.61 -11.06 15.07
N ALA A 118 26.45 -11.18 14.04
CA ALA A 118 26.59 -12.37 13.20
C ALA A 118 25.28 -12.88 12.57
N ILE A 119 24.31 -11.98 12.33
CA ILE A 119 23.02 -12.30 11.75
C ILE A 119 23.13 -12.22 10.24
N LYS A 120 22.86 -13.32 9.56
CA LYS A 120 22.79 -13.37 8.09
C LYS A 120 21.35 -13.09 7.62
N SER A 121 21.21 -12.47 6.46
CA SER A 121 19.91 -12.34 5.78
C SER A 121 19.27 -13.70 5.54
N SER A 122 17.95 -13.76 5.56
CA SER A 122 17.19 -15.00 5.37
C SER A 122 16.50 -14.97 4.00
N GLU A 123 16.85 -15.89 3.11
CA GLU A 123 16.23 -16.00 1.79
C GLU A 123 14.71 -16.23 1.89
N THR A 124 14.27 -17.06 2.84
CA THR A 124 12.85 -17.29 3.08
C THR A 124 12.13 -16.00 3.48
N THR A 125 12.68 -15.25 4.43
CA THR A 125 12.10 -13.97 4.87
C THR A 125 12.09 -12.96 3.72
N LEU A 126 13.18 -12.87 2.96
CA LEU A 126 13.26 -12.00 1.79
C LEU A 126 12.25 -12.39 0.71
N GLY A 127 12.02 -13.70 0.49
CA GLY A 127 11.03 -14.20 -0.47
C GLY A 127 9.59 -13.81 -0.09
N VAL A 128 9.23 -13.93 1.19
CA VAL A 128 7.91 -13.51 1.69
C VAL A 128 7.71 -12.01 1.52
N GLU A 129 8.68 -11.21 1.93
CA GLU A 129 8.61 -9.75 1.82
C GLU A 129 8.62 -9.29 0.35
N LYS A 130 9.37 -9.96 -0.53
CA LYS A 130 9.36 -9.70 -1.98
C LYS A 130 7.97 -9.91 -2.57
N LYS A 131 7.31 -11.04 -2.26
CA LYS A 131 5.94 -11.32 -2.73
C LYS A 131 4.95 -10.28 -2.24
N TYR A 132 5.09 -9.84 -0.99
CA TYR A 132 4.31 -8.73 -0.45
C TYR A 132 4.52 -7.44 -1.25
N GLY A 133 5.76 -7.09 -1.57
CA GLY A 133 6.11 -5.91 -2.37
C GLY A 133 5.56 -5.98 -3.80
N GLU A 134 5.54 -7.17 -4.41
CA GLU A 134 4.94 -7.38 -5.72
C GLU A 134 3.42 -7.10 -5.69
N THR A 135 2.73 -7.59 -4.66
CA THR A 135 1.30 -7.32 -4.46
C THR A 135 1.03 -5.83 -4.23
N LEU A 136 1.87 -5.17 -3.45
CA LEU A 136 1.76 -3.74 -3.19
C LEU A 136 1.99 -2.91 -4.47
N ASN A 137 3.01 -3.24 -5.26
CA ASN A 137 3.23 -2.59 -6.55
C ASN A 137 2.06 -2.80 -7.50
N ALA A 138 1.53 -4.02 -7.64
CA ALA A 138 0.37 -4.27 -8.49
C ALA A 138 -0.83 -3.40 -8.10
N LYS A 139 -1.11 -3.26 -6.81
CA LYS A 139 -2.17 -2.36 -6.31
C LYS A 139 -1.93 -0.89 -6.70
N LEU A 140 -0.68 -0.43 -6.63
CA LEU A 140 -0.33 0.95 -6.98
C LEU A 140 -0.33 1.16 -8.50
N ASP A 141 0.04 0.15 -9.28
CA ASP A 141 -0.06 0.17 -10.73
C ASP A 141 -1.53 0.24 -11.20
N ASP A 142 -2.45 -0.47 -10.55
CA ASP A 142 -3.88 -0.33 -10.79
C ASP A 142 -4.39 1.09 -10.46
N ALA A 143 -3.90 1.68 -9.37
CA ALA A 143 -4.22 3.06 -9.01
C ALA A 143 -3.65 4.07 -10.03
N TYR A 144 -2.49 3.79 -10.63
CA TYR A 144 -1.93 4.57 -11.73
C TYR A 144 -2.83 4.55 -12.97
N LEU A 145 -3.30 3.36 -13.37
CA LEU A 145 -4.21 3.20 -14.51
C LEU A 145 -5.55 3.90 -14.32
N THR A 146 -6.00 4.07 -13.09
CA THR A 146 -7.26 4.77 -12.74
C THR A 146 -7.07 6.25 -12.42
N GLY A 147 -5.86 6.79 -12.54
CA GLY A 147 -5.55 8.20 -12.24
C GLY A 147 -5.64 8.58 -10.75
N THR A 148 -5.60 7.59 -9.85
CA THR A 148 -5.70 7.80 -8.39
C THR A 148 -4.41 7.52 -7.64
N LEU A 149 -3.28 7.34 -8.38
CA LEU A 149 -2.03 6.88 -7.81
C LEU A 149 -1.53 7.75 -6.66
N ASP A 150 -1.43 9.07 -6.85
CA ASP A 150 -0.80 9.95 -5.86
C ASP A 150 -1.46 9.82 -4.48
N ARG A 151 -2.81 9.82 -4.46
CA ARG A 151 -3.57 9.67 -3.22
C ARG A 151 -3.45 8.26 -2.63
N SER A 152 -3.54 7.24 -3.48
CA SER A 152 -3.42 5.83 -3.08
C SER A 152 -2.03 5.55 -2.53
N TYR A 153 -0.99 6.09 -3.18
CA TYR A 153 0.40 5.99 -2.74
C TYR A 153 0.61 6.63 -1.38
N ALA A 154 0.17 7.88 -1.20
CA ALA A 154 0.33 8.58 0.07
C ALA A 154 -0.33 7.82 1.25
N SER A 155 -1.58 7.36 1.06
CA SER A 155 -2.30 6.57 2.05
C SER A 155 -1.61 5.24 2.35
N GLU A 156 -1.18 4.52 1.32
CA GLU A 156 -0.55 3.22 1.46
C GLU A 156 0.81 3.35 2.15
N MET A 157 1.65 4.30 1.73
CA MET A 157 2.96 4.50 2.36
C MET A 157 2.84 4.96 3.82
N THR A 158 1.85 5.78 4.17
CA THR A 158 1.55 6.12 5.58
C THR A 158 1.29 4.85 6.40
N TYR A 159 0.46 3.96 5.88
CA TYR A 159 0.17 2.67 6.52
C TYR A 159 1.42 1.79 6.64
N GLN A 160 2.21 1.68 5.57
CA GLN A 160 3.44 0.88 5.55
C GLN A 160 4.48 1.39 6.55
N LEU A 161 4.61 2.71 6.68
CA LEU A 161 5.52 3.33 7.65
C LEU A 161 5.06 3.10 9.10
N ALA A 162 3.75 3.09 9.38
CA ALA A 162 3.22 2.72 10.68
C ALA A 162 3.55 1.26 11.06
N LEU A 163 3.46 0.33 10.10
CA LEU A 163 3.87 -1.06 10.28
C LEU A 163 5.38 -1.18 10.52
N LEU A 164 6.19 -0.49 9.72
CA LEU A 164 7.65 -0.47 9.88
C LEU A 164 8.03 0.08 11.27
N LYS A 165 7.43 1.19 11.69
CA LYS A 165 7.62 1.76 13.04
C LYS A 165 7.36 0.74 14.13
N THR A 166 6.28 -0.03 14.00
CA THR A 166 5.93 -1.10 14.95
C THR A 166 6.99 -2.21 14.95
N GLN A 167 7.50 -2.61 13.79
CA GLN A 167 8.56 -3.62 13.67
C GLN A 167 9.87 -3.13 14.31
N LEU A 168 10.28 -1.88 14.04
CA LEU A 168 11.48 -1.30 14.65
C LEU A 168 11.36 -1.17 16.17
N LYS A 169 10.16 -0.84 16.68
CA LYS A 169 9.90 -0.84 18.13
C LYS A 169 10.07 -2.23 18.74
N ARG A 170 9.56 -3.27 18.07
CA ARG A 170 9.75 -4.66 18.52
C ARG A 170 11.23 -5.06 18.51
N LEU A 171 11.97 -4.65 17.48
CA LEU A 171 13.42 -4.89 17.40
C LEU A 171 14.16 -4.26 18.59
N LYS A 172 13.82 -2.99 18.93
CA LYS A 172 14.39 -2.29 20.10
C LYS A 172 14.10 -3.03 21.42
N ILE A 173 12.85 -3.48 21.63
CA ILE A 173 12.44 -4.18 22.85
C ILE A 173 13.18 -5.53 23.02
N GLN A 174 13.57 -6.17 21.92
CA GLN A 174 14.26 -7.45 21.93
C GLN A 174 15.79 -7.34 22.09
N SER A 175 16.32 -6.15 22.39
CA SER A 175 17.75 -5.92 22.50
C SER A 175 18.09 -4.83 23.51
N ASP A 176 18.98 -5.14 24.42
CA ASP A 176 19.57 -4.17 25.36
C ASP A 176 20.75 -3.39 24.74
N SER A 177 21.01 -3.60 23.44
CA SER A 177 22.12 -2.98 22.73
C SER A 177 21.90 -1.49 22.53
N LYS A 178 22.87 -0.68 22.98
CA LYS A 178 22.89 0.77 22.74
C LYS A 178 22.78 1.10 21.25
N SER A 179 23.47 0.36 20.38
CA SER A 179 23.42 0.59 18.93
C SER A 179 22.05 0.34 18.33
N VAL A 180 21.26 -0.59 18.86
CA VAL A 180 19.87 -0.83 18.42
C VAL A 180 18.96 0.29 18.91
N THR A 181 19.19 0.78 20.13
CA THR A 181 18.43 1.94 20.65
C THR A 181 18.69 3.19 19.83
N GLU A 182 19.96 3.52 19.56
CA GLU A 182 20.34 4.67 18.72
C GLU A 182 19.80 4.55 17.30
N PHE A 183 19.87 3.35 16.72
CA PHE A 183 19.25 3.06 15.42
C PHE A 183 17.75 3.36 15.43
N TYR A 184 17.02 2.86 16.42
CA TYR A 184 15.59 3.11 16.54
C TYR A 184 15.29 4.60 16.68
N ASP A 185 15.92 5.29 17.63
CA ASP A 185 15.64 6.69 17.96
C ASP A 185 15.96 7.63 16.78
N LYS A 186 17.05 7.39 16.04
CA LYS A 186 17.39 8.10 14.82
C LYS A 186 16.30 7.92 13.74
N ASN A 187 15.89 6.69 13.50
CA ASN A 187 15.07 6.36 12.35
C ASN A 187 13.59 6.63 12.59
N ILE A 188 13.12 6.58 13.85
CA ILE A 188 11.74 6.91 14.17
C ILE A 188 11.41 8.37 13.82
N THR A 189 12.33 9.29 14.06
CA THR A 189 12.17 10.71 13.71
C THR A 189 12.00 10.89 12.20
N SER A 190 12.79 10.18 11.40
CA SER A 190 12.68 10.23 9.93
C SER A 190 11.36 9.63 9.43
N ILE A 191 10.91 8.52 10.02
CA ILE A 191 9.62 7.89 9.70
C ILE A 191 8.47 8.84 10.04
N ASP A 192 8.49 9.45 11.22
CA ASP A 192 7.42 10.36 11.67
C ASP A 192 7.34 11.60 10.79
N PHE A 193 8.49 12.17 10.39
CA PHE A 193 8.55 13.31 9.49
C PHE A 193 7.92 12.98 8.12
N VAL A 194 8.33 11.88 7.49
CA VAL A 194 7.79 11.49 6.18
C VAL A 194 6.31 11.09 6.29
N SER A 195 5.93 10.35 7.34
CA SER A 195 4.53 9.96 7.55
C SER A 195 3.62 11.18 7.68
N LYS A 196 4.08 12.24 8.36
CA LYS A 196 3.33 13.49 8.48
C LYS A 196 3.09 14.12 7.11
N GLN A 197 4.12 14.25 6.28
CA GLN A 197 4.00 14.82 4.92
C GLN A 197 3.04 14.01 4.04
N LEU A 198 3.11 12.68 4.10
CA LEU A 198 2.20 11.80 3.34
C LEU A 198 0.75 11.94 3.82
N THR A 199 0.54 12.03 5.15
CA THR A 199 -0.80 12.20 5.73
C THR A 199 -1.41 13.54 5.37
N GLU A 200 -0.63 14.62 5.44
CA GLU A 200 -1.06 15.97 5.04
C GLU A 200 -1.45 15.98 3.56
N PHE A 201 -0.66 15.34 2.70
CA PHE A 201 -0.99 15.22 1.28
C PHE A 201 -2.29 14.44 1.05
N ALA A 202 -2.48 13.29 1.70
CA ALA A 202 -3.68 12.48 1.55
C ALA A 202 -4.95 13.17 2.06
N GLY A 203 -4.83 14.05 3.05
CA GLY A 203 -5.94 14.82 3.64
C GLY A 203 -6.28 16.13 2.92
N SER A 204 -5.37 16.65 2.08
CA SER A 204 -5.53 17.96 1.40
C SER A 204 -6.29 17.89 0.07
N LYS A 205 -6.67 16.71 -0.40
CA LYS A 205 -7.39 16.43 -1.64
C LYS A 205 -8.59 15.52 -1.32
#